data_feabb1fb2ddf0a5a3df36e1f3a3cdab3
#
_entry.id   feabb1fb2ddf0a5a3df36e1f3a3cdab3
#
_cell.length_a   1.000
_cell.length_b   1.000
_cell.length_c   1.000
_cell.angle_alpha   90.00
_cell.angle_beta   90.00
_cell.angle_gamma   90.00
#
_symmetry.space_group_name_H-M   'P 1'
#
loop_
_entity.id
_entity.type
_entity.pdbx_description
1 polymer ?
#
loop_
_entity_poly.entity_id
_entity_poly.type
_entity_poly.pdbx_seq_one_letter_code
_entity_poly.pdbx_strand_id
1 'polypeptide(L)'
;ACYFLSFAFRKPVVLGVIIGLVYGDVAKGLMYGATIQLMYMGGIEAGGNIPSDQGLASCIAIPAAIATNLDPAAAVALAVPFGVLGVLINNVRRTINAFYNAKADKFVEEGEYDKLNVFSFLLPWLTNGVLYFTPVFIATLFGASVVQAFINVVPTWLMNGLNNAGNMLPALGFALTLVVMGKQKYLPFFVLGFFLYSILGFSMLTGAVLALCLALIVSLFKQNDEEEAA
;
A
#
# COMPACT_ATOMS: atom_id res chain seq x y z
N ALA A 1 -15.69 2.51 13.72
CA ALA A 1 -16.17 2.65 12.33
C ALA A 1 -15.18 3.42 11.44
N CYS A 2 -14.50 4.46 11.97
CA CYS A 2 -13.57 5.27 11.17
C CYS A 2 -12.26 4.55 10.77
N TYR A 3 -11.84 3.52 11.50
CA TYR A 3 -10.58 2.82 11.25
C TYR A 3 -10.58 2.04 9.93
N PHE A 4 -11.69 1.37 9.61
CA PHE A 4 -11.86 0.63 8.36
C PHE A 4 -11.79 1.57 7.13
N LEU A 5 -12.46 2.71 7.21
CA LEU A 5 -12.44 3.70 6.14
C LEU A 5 -11.03 4.26 5.90
N SER A 6 -10.33 4.61 6.99
CA SER A 6 -8.93 5.07 6.93
C SER A 6 -7.99 4.04 6.28
N PHE A 7 -8.17 2.75 6.59
CA PHE A 7 -7.38 1.68 6.00
C PHE A 7 -7.66 1.52 4.51
N ALA A 8 -8.93 1.58 4.09
CA ALA A 8 -9.32 1.46 2.69
C ALA A 8 -8.78 2.62 1.84
N PHE A 9 -8.90 3.85 2.32
CA PHE A 9 -8.42 5.05 1.62
C PHE A 9 -6.89 5.17 1.51
N ARG A 10 -6.12 4.37 2.27
CA ARG A 10 -4.65 4.31 2.13
C ARG A 10 -4.18 3.32 1.07
N LYS A 11 -5.08 2.53 0.49
CA LYS A 11 -4.71 1.56 -0.53
C LYS A 11 -4.41 2.24 -1.87
N PRO A 12 -3.28 1.91 -2.54
CA PRO A 12 -2.88 2.52 -3.80
C PRO A 12 -3.94 2.42 -4.90
N VAL A 13 -4.67 1.32 -4.99
CA VAL A 13 -5.75 1.14 -5.97
C VAL A 13 -6.88 2.16 -5.73
N VAL A 14 -7.30 2.35 -4.48
CA VAL A 14 -8.37 3.30 -4.13
C VAL A 14 -7.93 4.73 -4.41
N LEU A 15 -6.70 5.07 -3.99
CA LEU A 15 -6.11 6.37 -4.29
C LEU A 15 -5.97 6.58 -5.80
N GLY A 16 -5.61 5.53 -6.55
CA GLY A 16 -5.50 5.58 -8.00
C GLY A 16 -6.83 5.96 -8.67
N VAL A 17 -7.94 5.37 -8.23
CA VAL A 17 -9.27 5.74 -8.73
C VAL A 17 -9.61 7.19 -8.39
N ILE A 18 -9.41 7.61 -7.14
CA ILE A 18 -9.72 8.98 -6.69
C ILE A 18 -8.89 10.01 -7.47
N ILE A 19 -7.58 9.79 -7.57
CA ILE A 19 -6.67 10.68 -8.30
C ILE A 19 -6.99 10.68 -9.80
N GLY A 20 -7.29 9.49 -10.37
CA GLY A 20 -7.69 9.37 -11.77
C GLY A 20 -8.98 10.15 -12.08
N LEU A 21 -9.96 10.17 -11.16
CA LEU A 21 -11.17 11.00 -11.28
C LEU A 21 -10.81 12.49 -11.27
N VAL A 22 -9.91 12.94 -10.41
CA VAL A 22 -9.49 14.35 -10.34
C VAL A 22 -8.75 14.78 -11.62
N TYR A 23 -7.94 13.89 -12.20
CA TYR A 23 -7.19 14.16 -13.44
C TYR A 23 -7.98 13.87 -14.72
N GLY A 24 -9.22 13.34 -14.62
CA GLY A 24 -10.05 13.01 -15.77
C GLY A 24 -9.65 11.73 -16.51
N ASP A 25 -8.73 10.93 -15.98
CA ASP A 25 -8.28 9.65 -16.56
C ASP A 25 -8.24 8.54 -15.51
N VAL A 26 -9.42 7.99 -15.25
CA VAL A 26 -9.58 6.91 -14.24
C VAL A 26 -8.83 5.64 -14.65
N ALA A 27 -8.71 5.36 -15.96
CA ALA A 27 -8.04 4.17 -16.45
C ALA A 27 -6.53 4.22 -16.11
N LYS A 28 -5.87 5.35 -16.36
CA LYS A 28 -4.46 5.54 -15.97
C LYS A 28 -4.29 5.55 -14.45
N GLY A 29 -5.16 6.25 -13.72
CA GLY A 29 -5.13 6.28 -12.26
C GLY A 29 -5.23 4.89 -11.66
N LEU A 30 -6.17 4.07 -12.15
CA LEU A 30 -6.34 2.68 -11.72
C LEU A 30 -5.13 1.82 -12.09
N MET A 31 -4.59 1.97 -13.30
CA MET A 31 -3.42 1.22 -13.76
C MET A 31 -2.20 1.48 -12.84
N TYR A 32 -1.87 2.74 -12.58
CA TYR A 32 -0.76 3.10 -11.69
C TYR A 32 -1.04 2.66 -10.25
N GLY A 33 -2.25 2.86 -9.76
CA GLY A 33 -2.65 2.43 -8.42
C GLY A 33 -2.55 0.92 -8.23
N ALA A 34 -2.99 0.13 -9.21
CA ALA A 34 -2.88 -1.33 -9.18
C ALA A 34 -1.42 -1.79 -9.22
N THR A 35 -0.58 -1.20 -10.07
CA THR A 35 0.83 -1.57 -10.18
C THR A 35 1.59 -1.27 -8.88
N ILE A 36 1.34 -0.09 -8.26
CA ILE A 36 1.92 0.26 -6.97
C ILE A 36 1.36 -0.66 -5.86
N GLN A 37 0.07 -1.03 -5.91
CA GLN A 37 -0.54 -1.95 -4.94
C GLN A 37 0.16 -3.32 -4.95
N LEU A 38 0.52 -3.84 -6.12
CA LEU A 38 1.22 -5.12 -6.24
C LEU A 38 2.57 -5.10 -5.52
N MET A 39 3.31 -3.98 -5.58
CA MET A 39 4.57 -3.80 -4.86
C MET A 39 4.38 -3.90 -3.33
N TYR A 40 3.27 -3.38 -2.81
CA TYR A 40 2.99 -3.34 -1.37
C TYR A 40 2.19 -4.55 -0.85
N MET A 41 1.83 -5.50 -1.71
CA MET A 41 0.94 -6.61 -1.35
C MET A 41 1.54 -7.53 -0.28
N GLY A 42 2.87 -7.73 -0.28
CA GLY A 42 3.58 -8.53 0.72
C GLY A 42 3.99 -7.77 2.00
N GLY A 43 3.69 -6.48 2.07
CA GLY A 43 4.07 -5.66 3.23
C GLY A 43 3.17 -5.93 4.44
N ILE A 44 3.73 -6.60 5.45
CA ILE A 44 3.03 -6.85 6.72
C ILE A 44 3.47 -5.83 7.75
N GLU A 45 2.50 -5.15 8.34
CA GLU A 45 2.73 -4.17 9.41
C GLU A 45 2.90 -4.91 10.76
N ALA A 46 3.96 -5.72 10.90
CA ALA A 46 4.23 -6.46 12.12
C ALA A 46 4.57 -5.52 13.28
N GLY A 47 3.87 -5.67 14.41
CA GLY A 47 4.08 -4.83 15.59
C GLY A 47 3.78 -3.34 15.39
N GLY A 48 2.98 -3.01 14.34
CA GLY A 48 2.67 -1.62 14.00
C GLY A 48 3.83 -0.88 13.32
N ASN A 49 4.91 -1.56 12.97
CA ASN A 49 5.97 -0.98 12.16
C ASN A 49 5.61 -1.06 10.68
N ILE A 50 5.60 0.09 10.03
CA ILE A 50 5.26 0.20 8.61
C ILE A 50 6.58 0.16 7.84
N PRO A 51 6.83 -0.89 7.03
CA PRO A 51 8.08 -0.98 6.25
C PRO A 51 8.16 0.10 5.16
N SER A 52 7.00 0.53 4.66
CA SER A 52 6.90 1.63 3.68
C SER A 52 5.48 2.20 3.71
N ASP A 53 5.32 3.52 3.54
CA ASP A 53 4.00 4.18 3.52
C ASP A 53 3.42 4.19 2.09
N GLN A 54 2.57 3.20 1.80
CA GLN A 54 1.90 3.05 0.51
C GLN A 54 0.98 4.24 0.18
N GLY A 55 0.38 4.86 1.20
CA GLY A 55 -0.53 6.00 1.01
C GLY A 55 0.22 7.24 0.49
N LEU A 56 1.29 7.64 1.18
CA LEU A 56 2.11 8.79 0.77
C LEU A 56 2.77 8.55 -0.58
N ALA A 57 3.32 7.35 -0.79
CA ALA A 57 3.91 6.97 -2.06
C ALA A 57 2.93 7.13 -3.22
N SER A 58 1.71 6.65 -3.07
CA SER A 58 0.66 6.73 -4.10
C SER A 58 0.18 8.14 -4.34
N CYS A 59 -0.03 8.93 -3.28
CA CYS A 59 -0.46 10.33 -3.40
C CYS A 59 0.54 11.22 -4.16
N ILE A 60 1.81 10.84 -4.20
CA ILE A 60 2.86 11.57 -4.92
C ILE A 60 3.13 10.95 -6.29
N ALA A 61 3.31 9.63 -6.35
CA ALA A 61 3.72 8.95 -7.58
C ALA A 61 2.61 8.91 -8.63
N ILE A 62 1.34 8.70 -8.26
CA ILE A 62 0.25 8.59 -9.22
C ILE A 62 -0.01 9.91 -9.96
N PRO A 63 -0.18 11.07 -9.28
CA PRO A 63 -0.34 12.35 -9.97
C PRO A 63 0.84 12.67 -10.89
N ALA A 64 2.07 12.43 -10.42
CA ALA A 64 3.28 12.66 -11.20
C ALA A 64 3.32 11.75 -12.44
N ALA A 65 2.98 10.48 -12.30
CA ALA A 65 2.93 9.52 -13.41
C ALA A 65 1.86 9.86 -14.45
N ILE A 66 0.67 10.30 -14.02
CA ILE A 66 -0.40 10.75 -14.92
C ILE A 66 0.05 12.00 -15.69
N ALA A 67 0.59 13.00 -14.97
CA ALA A 67 1.00 14.27 -15.56
C ALA A 67 2.13 14.13 -16.58
N THR A 68 3.03 13.17 -16.39
CA THR A 68 4.21 12.95 -17.25
C THR A 68 4.08 11.75 -18.19
N ASN A 69 2.94 11.03 -18.17
CA ASN A 69 2.70 9.80 -18.92
C ASN A 69 3.83 8.76 -18.75
N LEU A 70 4.27 8.54 -17.52
CA LEU A 70 5.30 7.55 -17.22
C LEU A 70 4.85 6.13 -17.55
N ASP A 71 5.82 5.28 -17.87
CA ASP A 71 5.59 3.84 -17.88
C ASP A 71 5.22 3.35 -16.47
N PRO A 72 4.31 2.35 -16.31
CA PRO A 72 3.91 1.83 -15.01
C PRO A 72 5.07 1.39 -14.11
N ALA A 73 6.10 0.79 -14.69
CA ALA A 73 7.31 0.39 -13.95
C ALA A 73 8.09 1.60 -13.42
N ALA A 74 8.19 2.67 -14.19
CA ALA A 74 8.82 3.91 -13.76
C ALA A 74 8.01 4.60 -12.65
N ALA A 75 6.67 4.53 -12.70
CA ALA A 75 5.80 5.03 -11.63
C ALA A 75 6.02 4.27 -10.31
N VAL A 76 6.19 2.93 -10.37
CA VAL A 76 6.54 2.11 -9.19
C VAL A 76 7.91 2.50 -8.65
N ALA A 77 8.92 2.64 -9.52
CA ALA A 77 10.26 3.07 -9.11
C ALA A 77 10.24 4.44 -8.43
N LEU A 78 9.42 5.37 -8.93
CA LEU A 78 9.19 6.68 -8.31
C LEU A 78 8.51 6.56 -6.94
N ALA A 79 7.58 5.62 -6.75
CA ALA A 79 6.86 5.43 -5.49
C ALA A 79 7.77 4.99 -4.33
N VAL A 80 8.86 4.25 -4.61
CA VAL A 80 9.75 3.68 -3.59
C VAL A 80 10.35 4.73 -2.66
N PRO A 81 11.05 5.79 -3.12
CA PRO A 81 11.66 6.78 -2.24
C PRO A 81 10.61 7.54 -1.42
N PHE A 82 9.44 7.81 -1.98
CA PHE A 82 8.36 8.47 -1.24
C PHE A 82 7.71 7.56 -0.19
N GLY A 83 7.68 6.26 -0.44
CA GLY A 83 7.25 5.27 0.55
C GLY A 83 8.19 5.24 1.76
N VAL A 84 9.50 5.28 1.54
CA VAL A 84 10.51 5.37 2.62
C VAL A 84 10.41 6.70 3.36
N LEU A 85 10.24 7.80 2.65
CA LEU A 85 10.04 9.13 3.27
C LEU A 85 8.77 9.13 4.16
N GLY A 86 7.71 8.45 3.74
CA GLY A 86 6.51 8.27 4.53
C GLY A 86 6.74 7.54 5.86
N VAL A 87 7.69 6.60 5.92
CA VAL A 87 8.09 5.95 7.19
C VAL A 87 8.71 6.97 8.15
N LEU A 88 9.58 7.85 7.66
CA LEU A 88 10.18 8.90 8.47
C LEU A 88 9.11 9.84 9.04
N ILE A 89 8.17 10.27 8.21
CA ILE A 89 7.04 11.11 8.62
C ILE A 89 6.18 10.37 9.68
N ASN A 90 5.92 9.09 9.47
CA ASN A 90 5.15 8.28 10.42
C ASN A 90 5.87 8.15 11.78
N ASN A 91 7.19 8.03 11.79
CA ASN A 91 7.98 7.99 13.03
C ASN A 91 7.91 9.34 13.77
N VAL A 92 8.07 10.46 13.07
CA VAL A 92 7.87 11.81 13.64
C VAL A 92 6.47 11.96 14.22
N ARG A 93 5.45 11.55 13.48
CA ARG A 93 4.06 11.55 13.94
C ARG A 93 3.89 10.76 15.25
N ARG A 94 4.47 9.55 15.33
CA ARG A 94 4.37 8.71 16.54
C ARG A 94 5.02 9.37 17.74
N THR A 95 6.19 9.99 17.54
CA THR A 95 6.89 10.70 18.61
C THR A 95 6.07 11.89 19.13
N ILE A 96 5.49 12.69 18.23
CA ILE A 96 4.65 13.82 18.61
C ILE A 96 3.37 13.32 19.32
N ASN A 97 2.74 12.26 18.81
CA ASN A 97 1.54 11.69 19.45
C ASN A 97 1.84 11.11 20.83
N ALA A 98 3.00 10.51 21.06
CA ALA A 98 3.42 10.05 22.39
C ALA A 98 3.47 11.20 23.41
N PHE A 99 3.96 12.37 22.98
CA PHE A 99 3.93 13.58 23.81
C PHE A 99 2.51 14.07 24.11
N TYR A 100 1.61 14.02 23.13
CA TYR A 100 0.20 14.38 23.35
C TYR A 100 -0.49 13.41 24.31
N ASN A 101 -0.23 12.10 24.19
CA ASN A 101 -0.78 11.10 25.08
C ASN A 101 -0.30 11.32 26.52
N ALA A 102 1.01 11.55 26.74
CA ALA A 102 1.54 11.81 28.07
C ALA A 102 0.94 13.06 28.72
N LYS A 103 0.59 14.09 27.92
CA LYS A 103 -0.14 15.26 28.43
C LYS A 103 -1.61 14.99 28.70
N ALA A 104 -2.25 14.19 27.83
CA ALA A 104 -3.64 13.79 28.03
C ALA A 104 -3.82 13.00 29.33
N ASP A 105 -2.89 12.08 29.62
CA ASP A 105 -2.90 11.30 30.89
C ASP A 105 -2.87 12.21 32.12
N LYS A 106 -2.03 13.26 32.10
CA LYS A 106 -1.98 14.24 33.20
C LYS A 106 -3.29 15.00 33.37
N PHE A 107 -3.95 15.40 32.27
CA PHE A 107 -5.25 16.10 32.37
C PHE A 107 -6.35 15.18 32.90
N VAL A 108 -6.26 13.88 32.67
CA VAL A 108 -7.17 12.91 33.31
C VAL A 108 -6.95 12.84 34.81
N GLU A 109 -5.68 12.81 35.27
CA GLU A 109 -5.33 12.81 36.70
C GLU A 109 -5.75 14.10 37.41
N GLU A 110 -5.65 15.25 36.70
CA GLU A 110 -6.06 16.57 37.23
C GLU A 110 -7.57 16.85 37.14
N GLY A 111 -8.33 15.97 36.46
CA GLY A 111 -9.79 16.15 36.26
C GLY A 111 -10.17 17.19 35.21
N GLU A 112 -9.23 17.66 34.37
CA GLU A 112 -9.43 18.69 33.36
C GLU A 112 -9.90 18.10 32.01
N TYR A 113 -11.12 17.61 31.95
CA TYR A 113 -11.68 16.88 30.79
C TYR A 113 -11.85 17.76 29.53
N ASP A 114 -12.01 19.08 29.68
CA ASP A 114 -12.15 20.00 28.53
C ASP A 114 -10.86 20.05 27.70
N LYS A 115 -9.69 20.01 28.36
CA LYS A 115 -8.39 19.98 27.69
C LYS A 115 -8.08 18.62 27.05
N LEU A 116 -8.66 17.55 27.58
CA LEU A 116 -8.48 16.20 27.06
C LEU A 116 -8.89 16.07 25.60
N ASN A 117 -10.03 16.64 25.21
CA ASN A 117 -10.50 16.60 23.82
C ASN A 117 -9.55 17.28 22.84
N VAL A 118 -8.91 18.36 23.27
CA VAL A 118 -7.94 19.09 22.43
C VAL A 118 -6.68 18.25 22.20
N PHE A 119 -6.13 17.64 23.26
CA PHE A 119 -4.89 16.89 23.18
C PHE A 119 -5.07 15.47 22.60
N SER A 120 -6.24 14.84 22.79
CA SER A 120 -6.52 13.50 22.30
C SER A 120 -7.05 13.48 20.87
N PHE A 121 -7.69 14.54 20.40
CA PHE A 121 -8.34 14.57 19.09
C PHE A 121 -7.85 15.71 18.19
N LEU A 122 -7.98 16.96 18.61
CA LEU A 122 -7.75 18.11 17.75
C LEU A 122 -6.28 18.25 17.36
N LEU A 123 -5.35 18.20 18.32
CA LEU A 123 -3.91 18.34 18.07
C LEU A 123 -3.34 17.20 17.24
N PRO A 124 -3.61 15.90 17.52
CA PRO A 124 -3.19 14.81 16.68
C PRO A 124 -3.74 14.89 15.25
N TRP A 125 -5.01 15.31 15.09
CA TRP A 125 -5.62 15.48 13.78
C TRP A 125 -4.95 16.59 12.96
N LEU A 126 -4.71 17.74 13.57
CA LEU A 126 -4.05 18.89 12.93
C LEU A 126 -2.60 18.55 12.57
N THR A 127 -1.87 17.92 13.48
CA THR A 127 -0.47 17.52 13.27
C THR A 127 -0.36 16.49 12.13
N ASN A 128 -1.25 15.51 12.09
CA ASN A 128 -1.32 14.55 10.99
C ASN A 128 -1.63 15.25 9.66
N GLY A 129 -2.59 16.17 9.66
CA GLY A 129 -2.92 16.97 8.48
C GLY A 129 -1.69 17.71 7.93
N VAL A 130 -1.01 18.46 8.76
CA VAL A 130 0.18 19.22 8.35
C VAL A 130 1.31 18.32 7.88
N LEU A 131 1.61 17.23 8.62
CA LEU A 131 2.73 16.32 8.30
C LEU A 131 2.54 15.60 6.96
N TYR A 132 1.33 15.19 6.61
CA TYR A 132 1.07 14.48 5.35
C TYR A 132 0.67 15.42 4.21
N PHE A 133 -0.07 16.48 4.49
CA PHE A 133 -0.49 17.43 3.47
C PHE A 133 0.70 18.19 2.88
N THR A 134 1.63 18.66 3.72
CA THR A 134 2.77 19.50 3.26
C THR A 134 3.63 18.79 2.20
N PRO A 135 4.15 17.57 2.39
CA PRO A 135 4.98 16.92 1.38
C PRO A 135 4.18 16.54 0.12
N VAL A 136 2.91 16.13 0.27
CA VAL A 136 2.06 15.81 -0.89
C VAL A 136 1.76 17.09 -1.69
N PHE A 137 1.43 18.19 -1.01
CA PHE A 137 1.16 19.47 -1.66
C PHE A 137 2.36 20.01 -2.42
N ILE A 138 3.54 20.00 -1.79
CA ILE A 138 4.79 20.40 -2.44
C ILE A 138 5.10 19.50 -3.63
N ALA A 139 5.02 18.19 -3.44
CA ALA A 139 5.29 17.23 -4.50
C ALA A 139 4.29 17.34 -5.67
N THR A 140 3.02 17.65 -5.39
CA THR A 140 2.00 17.80 -6.45
C THR A 140 2.16 19.12 -7.20
N LEU A 141 2.50 20.21 -6.51
CA LEU A 141 2.75 21.51 -7.13
C LEU A 141 3.97 21.49 -8.04
N PHE A 142 5.05 20.89 -7.57
CA PHE A 142 6.33 20.88 -8.27
C PHE A 142 6.65 19.50 -8.90
N GLY A 143 5.81 18.51 -8.68
CA GLY A 143 6.06 17.09 -8.99
C GLY A 143 6.37 16.86 -10.45
N ALA A 144 5.61 17.44 -11.35
CA ALA A 144 5.85 17.26 -12.79
C ALA A 144 7.21 17.86 -13.22
N SER A 145 7.57 19.04 -12.76
CA SER A 145 8.84 19.66 -13.07
C SER A 145 10.02 19.01 -12.36
N VAL A 146 9.84 18.57 -11.11
CA VAL A 146 10.86 17.82 -10.36
C VAL A 146 11.09 16.44 -10.95
N VAL A 147 10.03 15.73 -11.32
CA VAL A 147 10.13 14.42 -11.99
C VAL A 147 10.80 14.57 -13.35
N GLN A 148 10.43 15.59 -14.14
CA GLN A 148 11.05 15.87 -15.43
C GLN A 148 12.52 16.23 -15.28
N ALA A 149 12.86 17.08 -14.30
CA ALA A 149 14.25 17.43 -14.00
C ALA A 149 15.04 16.18 -13.53
N PHE A 150 14.46 15.32 -12.71
CA PHE A 150 15.06 14.06 -12.27
C PHE A 150 15.32 13.13 -13.46
N ILE A 151 14.32 12.91 -14.32
CA ILE A 151 14.46 12.07 -15.53
C ILE A 151 15.58 12.60 -16.43
N ASN A 152 15.72 13.92 -16.59
CA ASN A 152 16.73 14.53 -17.45
C ASN A 152 18.16 14.46 -16.87
N VAL A 153 18.30 14.40 -15.55
CA VAL A 153 19.61 14.32 -14.86
C VAL A 153 20.06 12.87 -14.65
N VAL A 154 19.11 11.95 -14.53
CA VAL A 154 19.42 10.54 -14.27
C VAL A 154 19.97 9.86 -15.52
N PRO A 155 21.19 9.27 -15.47
CA PRO A 155 21.76 8.54 -16.58
C PRO A 155 20.86 7.37 -17.02
N THR A 156 20.84 7.08 -18.31
CA THR A 156 19.98 6.04 -18.90
C THR A 156 20.17 4.65 -18.26
N TRP A 157 21.41 4.29 -17.88
CA TRP A 157 21.69 3.03 -17.21
C TRP A 157 21.02 2.92 -15.84
N LEU A 158 20.98 4.04 -15.09
CA LEU A 158 20.34 4.09 -13.78
C LEU A 158 18.81 4.06 -13.93
N MET A 159 18.26 4.76 -14.93
CA MET A 159 16.83 4.70 -15.24
C MET A 159 16.40 3.28 -15.61
N ASN A 160 17.17 2.59 -16.45
CA ASN A 160 16.93 1.19 -16.80
C ASN A 160 17.02 0.28 -15.56
N GLY A 161 17.98 0.53 -14.67
CA GLY A 161 18.11 -0.18 -13.40
C GLY A 161 16.87 0.01 -12.49
N LEU A 162 16.39 1.24 -12.38
CA LEU A 162 15.18 1.57 -11.61
C LEU A 162 13.91 0.93 -12.21
N ASN A 163 13.78 0.95 -13.54
CA ASN A 163 12.67 0.30 -14.24
C ASN A 163 12.71 -1.23 -14.03
N ASN A 164 13.86 -1.85 -14.15
CA ASN A 164 14.02 -3.29 -13.88
C ASN A 164 13.71 -3.61 -12.41
N ALA A 165 14.19 -2.82 -11.47
CA ALA A 165 13.85 -2.96 -10.06
C ALA A 165 12.34 -2.80 -9.83
N GLY A 166 11.70 -1.78 -10.43
CA GLY A 166 10.26 -1.56 -10.40
C GLY A 166 9.47 -2.78 -10.88
N ASN A 167 9.90 -3.40 -12.00
CA ASN A 167 9.28 -4.60 -12.54
C ASN A 167 9.46 -5.85 -11.63
N MET A 168 10.52 -5.91 -10.84
CA MET A 168 10.78 -7.02 -9.91
C MET A 168 10.03 -6.88 -8.57
N LEU A 169 9.67 -5.65 -8.16
CA LEU A 169 9.00 -5.39 -6.88
C LEU A 169 7.67 -6.14 -6.71
N PRO A 170 6.77 -6.24 -7.71
CA PRO A 170 5.58 -7.06 -7.60
C PRO A 170 5.88 -8.53 -7.32
N ALA A 171 6.90 -9.11 -7.97
CA ALA A 171 7.32 -10.49 -7.73
C ALA A 171 7.83 -10.67 -6.29
N LEU A 172 8.59 -9.71 -5.76
CA LEU A 172 9.01 -9.69 -4.37
C LEU A 172 7.80 -9.61 -3.42
N GLY A 173 6.81 -8.75 -3.73
CA GLY A 173 5.57 -8.65 -2.96
C GLY A 173 4.81 -9.97 -2.90
N PHE A 174 4.67 -10.68 -4.03
CA PHE A 174 4.10 -12.03 -4.07
C PHE A 174 4.91 -13.04 -3.28
N ALA A 175 6.24 -13.03 -3.41
CA ALA A 175 7.12 -13.92 -2.66
C ALA A 175 6.96 -13.72 -1.14
N LEU A 176 6.93 -12.48 -0.66
CA LEU A 176 6.69 -12.14 0.74
C LEU A 176 5.30 -12.63 1.20
N THR A 177 4.26 -12.45 0.38
CA THR A 177 2.92 -12.96 0.68
C THR A 177 2.93 -14.47 0.83
N LEU A 178 3.63 -15.19 -0.06
CA LEU A 178 3.77 -16.65 0.03
C LEU A 178 4.52 -17.08 1.30
N VAL A 179 5.59 -16.38 1.68
CA VAL A 179 6.36 -16.70 2.90
C VAL A 179 5.52 -16.52 4.16
N VAL A 180 4.67 -15.50 4.20
CA VAL A 180 3.89 -15.16 5.39
C VAL A 180 2.59 -15.94 5.50
N MET A 181 1.86 -16.10 4.39
CA MET A 181 0.58 -16.80 4.36
C MET A 181 0.73 -18.28 4.04
N GLY A 182 1.82 -18.68 3.37
CA GLY A 182 2.05 -20.01 2.85
C GLY A 182 2.52 -20.97 3.93
N LYS A 183 1.61 -21.82 4.45
CA LYS A 183 2.05 -23.06 5.08
C LYS A 183 2.55 -24.00 3.98
N GLN A 184 3.65 -24.72 4.22
CA GLN A 184 4.27 -25.62 3.21
C GLN A 184 3.27 -26.60 2.58
N LYS A 185 2.25 -27.01 3.31
CA LYS A 185 1.19 -27.89 2.84
C LYS A 185 0.30 -27.28 1.72
N TYR A 186 0.30 -25.95 1.55
CA TYR A 186 -0.50 -25.28 0.52
C TYR A 186 0.34 -24.90 -0.72
N LEU A 187 1.64 -25.11 -0.68
CA LEU A 187 2.54 -24.81 -1.80
C LEU A 187 2.15 -25.53 -3.12
N PRO A 188 1.68 -26.81 -3.09
CA PRO A 188 1.21 -27.48 -4.29
C PRO A 188 0.04 -26.76 -4.99
N PHE A 189 -0.88 -26.17 -4.22
CA PHE A 189 -2.00 -25.42 -4.79
C PHE A 189 -1.55 -24.12 -5.48
N PHE A 190 -0.53 -23.47 -4.94
CA PHE A 190 0.08 -22.31 -5.59
C PHE A 190 0.73 -22.69 -6.92
N VAL A 191 1.55 -23.75 -6.92
CA VAL A 191 2.20 -24.27 -8.13
C VAL A 191 1.16 -24.65 -9.19
N LEU A 192 0.11 -25.33 -8.80
CA LEU A 192 -0.99 -25.70 -9.69
C LEU A 192 -1.67 -24.46 -10.30
N GLY A 193 -2.00 -23.47 -9.49
CA GLY A 193 -2.57 -22.21 -9.96
C GLY A 193 -1.66 -21.45 -10.91
N PHE A 194 -0.35 -21.42 -10.64
CA PHE A 194 0.65 -20.81 -11.51
C PHE A 194 0.70 -21.49 -12.88
N PHE A 195 0.69 -22.83 -12.92
CA PHE A 195 0.69 -23.59 -14.19
C PHE A 195 -0.60 -23.40 -14.97
N LEU A 196 -1.76 -23.40 -14.30
CA LEU A 196 -3.04 -23.14 -14.94
C LEU A 196 -3.09 -21.78 -15.62
N TYR A 197 -2.56 -20.75 -14.96
CA TYR A 197 -2.49 -19.40 -15.52
C TYR A 197 -1.45 -19.29 -16.65
N SER A 198 -0.23 -19.79 -16.40
CA SER A 198 0.92 -19.58 -17.29
C SER A 198 0.89 -20.43 -18.56
N ILE A 199 0.42 -21.69 -18.46
CA ILE A 199 0.44 -22.66 -19.57
C ILE A 199 -0.92 -22.79 -20.24
N LEU A 200 -2.00 -22.85 -19.49
CA LEU A 200 -3.35 -23.02 -20.03
C LEU A 200 -4.03 -21.68 -20.37
N GLY A 201 -3.41 -20.54 -20.01
CA GLY A 201 -3.93 -19.22 -20.34
C GLY A 201 -5.26 -18.88 -19.66
N PHE A 202 -5.57 -19.50 -18.52
CA PHE A 202 -6.80 -19.19 -17.79
C PHE A 202 -6.82 -17.73 -17.35
N SER A 203 -7.97 -17.09 -17.48
CA SER A 203 -8.15 -15.74 -16.95
C SER A 203 -8.05 -15.75 -15.42
N MET A 204 -7.60 -14.64 -14.85
CA MET A 204 -7.50 -14.47 -13.39
C MET A 204 -8.84 -14.78 -12.68
N LEU A 205 -9.96 -14.39 -13.30
CA LEU A 205 -11.30 -14.66 -12.78
C LEU A 205 -11.62 -16.16 -12.76
N THR A 206 -11.32 -16.87 -13.85
CA THR A 206 -11.54 -18.32 -13.96
C THR A 206 -10.69 -19.08 -12.93
N GLY A 207 -9.42 -18.67 -12.77
CA GLY A 207 -8.54 -19.22 -11.74
C GLY A 207 -9.05 -19.00 -10.31
N ALA A 208 -9.58 -17.82 -10.01
CA ALA A 208 -10.14 -17.49 -8.70
C ALA A 208 -11.39 -18.32 -8.39
N VAL A 209 -12.30 -18.52 -9.36
CA VAL A 209 -13.50 -19.36 -9.18
C VAL A 209 -13.12 -20.81 -8.96
N LEU A 210 -12.18 -21.35 -9.75
CA LEU A 210 -11.69 -22.73 -9.56
C LEU A 210 -11.01 -22.93 -8.19
N ALA A 211 -10.19 -21.96 -7.76
CA ALA A 211 -9.55 -22.01 -6.44
C ALA A 211 -10.58 -21.98 -5.31
N LEU A 212 -11.65 -21.19 -5.43
CA LEU A 212 -12.74 -21.17 -4.46
C LEU A 212 -13.46 -22.51 -4.39
N CYS A 213 -13.79 -23.10 -5.55
CA CYS A 213 -14.44 -24.41 -5.61
C CYS A 213 -13.56 -25.52 -4.98
N LEU A 214 -12.26 -25.54 -5.29
CA LEU A 214 -11.32 -26.47 -4.71
C LEU A 214 -11.19 -26.29 -3.19
N ALA A 215 -11.13 -25.07 -2.72
CA ALA A 215 -11.06 -24.78 -1.28
C ALA A 215 -12.32 -25.27 -0.53
N LEU A 216 -13.51 -25.08 -1.12
CA LEU A 216 -14.76 -25.58 -0.56
C LEU A 216 -14.80 -27.12 -0.55
N ILE A 217 -14.39 -27.79 -1.63
CA ILE A 217 -14.33 -29.25 -1.70
C ILE A 217 -13.40 -29.81 -0.62
N VAL A 218 -12.18 -29.27 -0.50
CA VAL A 218 -11.22 -29.70 0.53
C VAL A 218 -11.74 -29.46 1.95
N SER A 219 -12.46 -28.35 2.17
CA SER A 219 -13.08 -28.05 3.45
C SER A 219 -14.18 -29.04 3.82
N LEU A 220 -15.02 -29.43 2.84
CA LEU A 220 -16.09 -30.40 3.05
C LEU A 220 -15.55 -31.81 3.36
N PHE A 221 -14.51 -32.25 2.65
CA PHE A 221 -13.87 -33.53 2.95
C PHE A 221 -13.26 -33.57 4.35
N LYS A 222 -12.62 -32.46 4.76
CA LYS A 222 -12.02 -32.39 6.10
C LYS A 222 -13.06 -32.40 7.21
N GLN A 223 -14.22 -31.78 6.99
CA GLN A 223 -15.32 -31.78 7.96
C GLN A 223 -15.93 -33.16 8.14
N ASN A 224 -16.09 -33.91 7.05
CA ASN A 224 -16.57 -35.30 7.11
C ASN A 224 -15.59 -36.24 7.87
N ASP A 225 -14.27 -36.07 7.66
CA ASP A 225 -13.26 -36.86 8.38
C ASP A 225 -13.27 -36.57 9.90
N GLU A 226 -13.57 -35.32 10.30
CA GLU A 226 -13.69 -34.92 11.71
C GLU A 226 -15.00 -35.42 12.35
N GLU A 227 -16.10 -35.55 11.58
CA GLU A 227 -17.37 -36.11 12.05
C GLU A 227 -17.33 -37.64 12.15
N GLU A 228 -16.58 -38.34 11.28
CA GLU A 228 -16.37 -39.80 11.37
C GLU A 228 -15.42 -40.19 12.51
N ALA A 229 -14.58 -39.28 12.97
CA ALA A 229 -13.61 -39.50 14.05
C ALA A 229 -14.14 -39.16 15.46
N ALA A 230 -15.33 -38.57 15.57
CA ALA A 230 -15.98 -38.14 16.82
C ALA A 230 -17.07 -39.13 17.23
#